data_26358b5ffbee85ee7e5597ee8e0112f8
#
_entry.id   26358b5ffbee85ee7e5597ee8e0112f8
#
_cell.length_a   1.000
_cell.length_b   1.000
_cell.length_c   1.000
_cell.angle_alpha   90.00
_cell.angle_beta   90.00
_cell.angle_gamma   90.00
#
_symmetry.space_group_name_H-M   'P 1'
#
loop_
_entity.id
_entity.type
_entity.pdbx_description
1 polymer ?
#
loop_
_entity_poly.entity_id
_entity_poly.type
_entity_poly.pdbx_seq_one_letter_code
_entity_poly.pdbx_strand_id
1 'polypeptide(L)'
;MDLDVPYLTVYALSSENISNRPEDEIDVLYDLYIEGLNEIALDPLIHENRVRVNVVGRLDLLPAKVREAIEVAEMATQSYKRFTFTICLAYGGREEIIDAVKSLAKEHAEGGLELDSIDVNAISSRLYTSSLPDPDLVIRTSGEERISNFLLWQIAYSEFYFTDV
;
A
#
# COMPACT_ATOMS: atom_id res chain seq x y z
N MET A 1 -8.13 -16.23 -12.48
CA MET A 1 -8.46 -15.75 -11.12
C MET A 1 -9.48 -16.70 -10.52
N ASP A 2 -9.01 -17.87 -10.17
CA ASP A 2 -9.88 -18.97 -9.78
C ASP A 2 -10.37 -18.91 -8.33
N LEU A 3 -9.78 -18.00 -7.50
CA LEU A 3 -10.14 -17.88 -6.08
C LEU A 3 -11.16 -16.77 -5.77
N ASP A 4 -11.50 -15.93 -6.76
CA ASP A 4 -12.43 -14.79 -6.65
C ASP A 4 -12.16 -13.87 -5.42
N VAL A 5 -10.88 -13.64 -5.13
CA VAL A 5 -10.41 -12.75 -4.05
C VAL A 5 -10.49 -11.31 -4.55
N PRO A 6 -11.38 -10.46 -4.01
CA PRO A 6 -11.63 -9.13 -4.57
C PRO A 6 -10.52 -8.12 -4.27
N TYR A 7 -9.77 -8.31 -3.18
CA TYR A 7 -8.71 -7.40 -2.74
C TYR A 7 -7.43 -8.16 -2.50
N LEU A 8 -6.35 -7.73 -3.13
CA LEU A 8 -5.00 -8.23 -2.91
C LEU A 8 -4.08 -7.06 -2.61
N THR A 9 -3.39 -7.11 -1.48
CA THR A 9 -2.37 -6.12 -1.12
C THR A 9 -1.01 -6.79 -0.99
N VAL A 10 0.00 -6.25 -1.65
CA VAL A 10 1.38 -6.77 -1.60
C VAL A 10 2.34 -5.75 -1.02
N TYR A 11 3.34 -6.23 -0.28
CA TYR A 11 4.41 -5.41 0.28
C TYR A 11 5.62 -5.44 -0.67
N ALA A 12 5.81 -4.39 -1.43
CA ALA A 12 6.87 -4.35 -2.44
C ALA A 12 8.14 -3.66 -1.93
N LEU A 13 8.03 -2.50 -1.25
CA LEU A 13 9.18 -1.76 -0.74
C LEU A 13 8.84 -1.07 0.57
N SER A 14 9.61 -1.37 1.63
CA SER A 14 9.47 -0.66 2.90
C SER A 14 10.17 0.70 2.88
N SER A 15 9.67 1.66 3.68
CA SER A 15 10.36 2.93 3.91
C SER A 15 11.75 2.74 4.54
N GLU A 16 11.92 1.71 5.36
CA GLU A 16 13.20 1.32 5.96
C GLU A 16 14.22 0.85 4.92
N ASN A 17 13.77 0.11 3.89
CA ASN A 17 14.64 -0.35 2.82
C ASN A 17 15.21 0.81 2.01
N ILE A 18 14.43 1.86 1.76
CA ILE A 18 14.91 3.06 1.07
C ILE A 18 16.04 3.74 1.87
N SER A 19 15.92 3.77 3.19
CA SER A 19 16.89 4.45 4.05
C SER A 19 18.17 3.63 4.31
N ASN A 20 18.09 2.30 4.23
CA ASN A 20 19.15 1.40 4.71
C ASN A 20 19.89 0.66 3.60
N ARG A 21 19.38 0.62 2.37
CA ARG A 21 20.07 -0.02 1.24
C ARG A 21 21.05 0.93 0.58
N PRO A 22 22.13 0.40 -0.02
CA PRO A 22 23.00 1.15 -0.91
C PRO A 22 22.22 1.79 -2.06
N GLU A 23 22.66 2.95 -2.51
CA GLU A 23 21.97 3.75 -3.54
C GLU A 23 21.86 2.99 -4.88
N ASP A 24 22.91 2.27 -5.26
CA ASP A 24 22.94 1.44 -6.47
C ASP A 24 21.93 0.27 -6.44
N GLU A 25 21.71 -0.34 -5.27
CA GLU A 25 20.69 -1.38 -5.12
C GLU A 25 19.26 -0.82 -5.22
N ILE A 26 19.04 0.35 -4.62
CA ILE A 26 17.74 1.02 -4.65
C ILE A 26 17.38 1.49 -6.05
N ASP A 27 18.35 1.99 -6.82
CA ASP A 27 18.15 2.43 -8.19
C ASP A 27 17.70 1.29 -9.10
N VAL A 28 18.31 0.11 -8.95
CA VAL A 28 17.88 -1.10 -9.68
C VAL A 28 16.43 -1.47 -9.33
N LEU A 29 16.03 -1.36 -8.06
CA LEU A 29 14.66 -1.63 -7.65
C LEU A 29 13.68 -0.59 -8.25
N TYR A 30 14.06 0.68 -8.30
CA TYR A 30 13.22 1.70 -8.92
C TYR A 30 13.00 1.42 -10.41
N ASP A 31 14.03 1.01 -11.14
CA ASP A 31 13.89 0.65 -12.55
C ASP A 31 12.95 -0.55 -12.74
N LEU A 32 13.06 -1.58 -11.89
CA LEU A 32 12.13 -2.73 -11.88
C LEU A 32 10.68 -2.33 -11.57
N TYR A 33 10.46 -1.41 -10.63
CA TYR A 33 9.11 -0.92 -10.35
C TYR A 33 8.52 -0.11 -11.50
N ILE A 34 9.35 0.72 -12.17
CA ILE A 34 8.92 1.48 -13.36
C ILE A 34 8.52 0.51 -14.47
N GLU A 35 9.34 -0.49 -14.74
CA GLU A 35 9.05 -1.50 -15.77
C GLU A 35 7.76 -2.25 -15.43
N GLY A 36 7.64 -2.82 -14.22
CA GLY A 36 6.46 -3.58 -13.80
C GLY A 36 5.17 -2.74 -13.78
N LEU A 37 5.21 -1.47 -13.36
CA LEU A 37 4.04 -0.60 -13.37
C LEU A 37 3.60 -0.24 -14.80
N ASN A 38 4.56 -0.02 -15.70
CA ASN A 38 4.26 0.20 -17.12
C ASN A 38 3.69 -1.06 -17.79
N GLU A 39 4.20 -2.24 -17.46
CA GLU A 39 3.63 -3.51 -17.92
C GLU A 39 2.20 -3.68 -17.42
N ILE A 40 1.95 -3.49 -16.13
CA ILE A 40 0.61 -3.54 -15.53
C ILE A 40 -0.38 -2.63 -16.25
N ALA A 41 0.04 -1.41 -16.61
CA ALA A 41 -0.80 -0.45 -17.30
C ALA A 41 -1.27 -0.92 -18.69
N LEU A 42 -0.56 -1.86 -19.30
CA LEU A 42 -0.82 -2.36 -20.66
C LEU A 42 -1.27 -3.83 -20.67
N ASP A 43 -1.19 -4.55 -19.55
CA ASP A 43 -1.46 -5.99 -19.49
C ASP A 43 -2.94 -6.29 -19.82
N PRO A 44 -3.20 -7.08 -20.88
CA PRO A 44 -4.56 -7.47 -21.24
C PRO A 44 -5.33 -8.17 -20.11
N LEU A 45 -4.66 -8.95 -19.24
CA LEU A 45 -5.29 -9.65 -18.12
C LEU A 45 -5.82 -8.68 -17.06
N ILE A 46 -5.09 -7.60 -16.80
CA ILE A 46 -5.51 -6.52 -15.89
C ILE A 46 -6.80 -5.87 -16.41
N HIS A 47 -6.84 -5.56 -17.71
CA HIS A 47 -7.98 -4.90 -18.33
C HIS A 47 -9.20 -5.83 -18.52
N GLU A 48 -9.00 -7.05 -18.98
CA GLU A 48 -10.06 -8.07 -19.15
C GLU A 48 -10.72 -8.42 -17.82
N ASN A 49 -9.93 -8.57 -16.75
CA ASN A 49 -10.43 -8.85 -15.41
C ASN A 49 -10.90 -7.62 -14.66
N ARG A 50 -10.75 -6.41 -15.20
CA ARG A 50 -11.12 -5.14 -14.59
C ARG A 50 -10.49 -4.96 -13.19
N VAL A 51 -9.18 -5.20 -13.12
CA VAL A 51 -8.38 -5.01 -11.91
C VAL A 51 -8.02 -3.54 -11.76
N ARG A 52 -8.45 -2.91 -10.69
CA ARG A 52 -7.98 -1.59 -10.30
C ARG A 52 -6.62 -1.73 -9.63
N VAL A 53 -5.65 -1.00 -10.12
CA VAL A 53 -4.32 -0.89 -9.48
C VAL A 53 -4.32 0.34 -8.57
N ASN A 54 -3.76 0.16 -7.38
CA ASN A 54 -3.64 1.21 -6.37
C ASN A 54 -2.26 1.12 -5.72
N VAL A 55 -1.58 2.23 -5.53
CA VAL A 55 -0.25 2.26 -4.90
C VAL A 55 -0.31 3.14 -3.66
N VAL A 56 0.12 2.60 -2.52
CA VAL A 56 0.04 3.30 -1.23
C VAL A 56 1.39 3.32 -0.52
N GLY A 57 1.63 4.38 0.25
CA GLY A 57 2.83 4.60 1.03
C GLY A 57 3.27 6.06 0.98
N ARG A 58 4.50 6.32 1.42
CA ARG A 58 5.12 7.65 1.34
C ARG A 58 5.70 7.90 -0.06
N LEU A 59 4.81 8.08 -1.03
CA LEU A 59 5.16 8.19 -2.44
C LEU A 59 6.02 9.45 -2.72
N ASP A 60 5.99 10.44 -1.85
CA ASP A 60 6.85 11.62 -1.89
C ASP A 60 8.34 11.29 -1.71
N LEU A 61 8.68 10.17 -1.08
CA LEU A 61 10.06 9.67 -0.95
C LEU A 61 10.59 9.03 -2.24
N LEU A 62 9.72 8.70 -3.19
CA LEU A 62 10.11 8.04 -4.43
C LEU A 62 10.57 9.05 -5.49
N PRO A 63 11.53 8.67 -6.37
CA PRO A 63 11.92 9.50 -7.51
C PRO A 63 10.72 9.84 -8.42
N ALA A 64 10.81 10.98 -9.09
CA ALA A 64 9.73 11.46 -9.98
C ALA A 64 9.34 10.42 -11.04
N LYS A 65 10.30 9.72 -11.64
CA LYS A 65 10.05 8.68 -12.65
C LYS A 65 9.19 7.52 -12.12
N VAL A 66 9.41 7.10 -10.86
CA VAL A 66 8.60 6.05 -10.23
C VAL A 66 7.17 6.56 -10.00
N ARG A 67 7.03 7.80 -9.51
CA ARG A 67 5.71 8.41 -9.31
C ARG A 67 4.92 8.56 -10.60
N GLU A 68 5.59 8.96 -11.69
CA GLU A 68 4.99 9.02 -13.03
C GLU A 68 4.49 7.65 -13.49
N ALA A 69 5.26 6.58 -13.29
CA ALA A 69 4.84 5.22 -13.63
C ALA A 69 3.65 4.76 -12.76
N ILE A 70 3.61 5.14 -11.49
CA ILE A 70 2.46 4.90 -10.60
C ILE A 70 1.21 5.58 -11.16
N GLU A 71 1.30 6.87 -11.48
CA GLU A 71 0.18 7.64 -12.04
C GLU A 71 -0.35 7.00 -13.33
N VAL A 72 0.53 6.53 -14.22
CA VAL A 72 0.14 5.85 -15.45
C VAL A 72 -0.65 4.58 -15.17
N ALA A 73 -0.17 3.71 -14.28
CA ALA A 73 -0.84 2.46 -13.93
C ALA A 73 -2.20 2.69 -13.26
N GLU A 74 -2.27 3.64 -12.32
CA GLU A 74 -3.51 3.99 -11.62
C GLU A 74 -4.54 4.62 -12.58
N MET A 75 -4.13 5.55 -13.43
CA MET A 75 -5.00 6.19 -14.42
C MET A 75 -5.56 5.19 -15.42
N ALA A 76 -4.74 4.25 -15.91
CA ALA A 76 -5.17 3.22 -16.85
C ALA A 76 -6.27 2.30 -16.29
N THR A 77 -6.32 2.16 -14.95
CA THR A 77 -7.20 1.18 -14.27
C THR A 77 -8.24 1.81 -13.34
N GLN A 78 -8.26 3.14 -13.17
CA GLN A 78 -9.08 3.85 -12.17
C GLN A 78 -10.60 3.61 -12.26
N SER A 79 -11.10 3.27 -13.45
CA SER A 79 -12.52 3.02 -13.68
C SER A 79 -12.96 1.59 -13.27
N TYR A 80 -12.02 0.70 -12.98
CA TYR A 80 -12.31 -0.68 -12.66
C TYR A 80 -12.72 -0.84 -11.19
N LYS A 81 -13.64 -1.81 -10.95
CA LYS A 81 -14.25 -2.01 -9.61
C LYS A 81 -14.41 -3.48 -9.23
N ARG A 82 -13.98 -4.41 -10.10
CA ARG A 82 -14.20 -5.83 -9.84
C ARG A 82 -13.18 -6.40 -8.87
N PHE A 83 -11.92 -6.09 -9.11
CA PHE A 83 -10.80 -6.47 -8.25
C PHE A 83 -9.95 -5.25 -7.97
N THR A 84 -9.28 -5.24 -6.83
CA THR A 84 -8.30 -4.21 -6.46
C THR A 84 -6.98 -4.87 -6.11
N PHE A 85 -5.92 -4.45 -6.80
CA PHE A 85 -4.55 -4.84 -6.53
C PHE A 85 -3.81 -3.64 -5.94
N THR A 86 -3.46 -3.72 -4.67
CA THR A 86 -2.77 -2.65 -3.96
C THR A 86 -1.31 -3.01 -3.75
N ILE A 87 -0.41 -2.10 -4.11
CA ILE A 87 1.04 -2.23 -3.99
C ILE A 87 1.51 -1.25 -2.92
N CYS A 88 2.10 -1.75 -1.83
CA CYS A 88 2.71 -0.92 -0.80
C CYS A 88 4.15 -0.59 -1.19
N LEU A 89 4.40 0.66 -1.61
CA LEU A 89 5.71 1.21 -1.98
C LEU A 89 6.12 2.33 -1.01
N ALA A 90 7.38 2.36 -0.61
CA ALA A 90 7.86 3.29 0.42
C ALA A 90 6.95 3.28 1.67
N TYR A 91 6.45 2.09 2.00
CA TYR A 91 5.42 1.90 3.00
C TYR A 91 6.02 1.46 4.34
N GLY A 92 5.36 1.86 5.42
CA GLY A 92 5.59 1.36 6.77
C GLY A 92 4.37 1.64 7.63
N GLY A 93 3.88 0.64 8.36
CA GLY A 93 2.66 0.77 9.17
C GLY A 93 2.81 1.75 10.33
N ARG A 94 4.01 1.88 10.91
CA ARG A 94 4.28 2.90 11.94
C ARG A 94 4.22 4.30 11.36
N GLU A 95 4.81 4.51 10.19
CA GLU A 95 4.83 5.77 9.46
C GLU A 95 3.41 6.18 9.04
N GLU A 96 2.63 5.23 8.54
CA GLU A 96 1.23 5.42 8.18
C GLU A 96 0.39 5.91 9.38
N ILE A 97 0.53 5.24 10.53
CA ILE A 97 -0.16 5.63 11.77
C ILE A 97 0.27 7.04 12.21
N ILE A 98 1.57 7.36 12.15
CA ILE A 98 2.07 8.70 12.50
C ILE A 98 1.50 9.75 11.55
N ASP A 99 1.40 9.47 10.26
CA ASP A 99 0.86 10.41 9.28
C ASP A 99 -0.65 10.61 9.48
N ALA A 100 -1.39 9.56 9.84
CA ALA A 100 -2.80 9.65 10.25
C ALA A 100 -2.96 10.53 11.51
N VAL A 101 -2.12 10.34 12.54
CA VAL A 101 -2.12 11.15 13.77
C VAL A 101 -1.79 12.61 13.47
N LYS A 102 -0.82 12.89 12.61
CA LYS A 102 -0.48 14.27 12.20
C LYS A 102 -1.64 14.94 11.46
N SER A 103 -2.35 14.19 10.61
CA SER A 103 -3.55 14.68 9.92
C SER A 103 -4.63 15.09 10.91
N LEU A 104 -4.92 14.24 11.92
CA LEU A 104 -5.88 14.54 12.98
C LEU A 104 -5.46 15.76 13.82
N ALA A 105 -4.19 15.84 14.22
CA ALA A 105 -3.67 16.96 14.99
C ALA A 105 -3.77 18.30 14.23
N LYS A 106 -3.51 18.26 12.92
CA LYS A 106 -3.65 19.44 12.06
C LYS A 106 -5.10 19.89 11.97
N GLU A 107 -6.03 18.97 11.71
CA GLU A 107 -7.46 19.25 11.61
C GLU A 107 -8.01 19.81 12.94
N HIS A 108 -7.58 19.26 14.09
CA HIS A 108 -7.91 19.78 15.40
C HIS A 108 -7.38 21.22 15.59
N ALA A 109 -6.13 21.50 15.23
CA ALA A 109 -5.55 22.83 15.36
C ALA A 109 -6.25 23.88 14.48
N GLU A 110 -6.85 23.45 13.38
CA GLU A 110 -7.64 24.28 12.46
C GLU A 110 -9.13 24.42 12.93
N GLY A 111 -9.51 23.78 14.04
CA GLY A 111 -10.85 23.83 14.61
C GLY A 111 -11.89 22.94 13.91
N GLY A 112 -11.44 22.03 13.04
CA GLY A 112 -12.29 21.11 12.30
C GLY A 112 -12.60 19.81 13.03
N LEU A 113 -11.90 19.50 14.13
CA LEU A 113 -12.02 18.24 14.85
C LEU A 113 -11.96 18.45 16.37
N GLU A 114 -12.89 17.87 17.11
CA GLU A 114 -12.83 17.81 18.57
C GLU A 114 -12.03 16.59 19.03
N LEU A 115 -11.19 16.75 20.08
CA LEU A 115 -10.33 15.65 20.58
C LEU A 115 -11.16 14.43 21.02
N ASP A 116 -12.30 14.64 21.64
CA ASP A 116 -13.19 13.56 22.11
C ASP A 116 -13.85 12.77 20.96
N SER A 117 -13.78 13.27 19.73
CA SER A 117 -14.26 12.58 18.53
C SER A 117 -13.21 11.68 17.87
N ILE A 118 -11.96 11.67 18.38
CA ILE A 118 -10.91 10.80 17.87
C ILE A 118 -11.14 9.38 18.38
N ASP A 119 -11.66 8.54 17.50
CA ASP A 119 -11.90 7.11 17.73
C ASP A 119 -11.14 6.25 16.71
N VAL A 120 -11.39 4.93 16.73
CA VAL A 120 -10.80 3.97 15.78
C VAL A 120 -11.10 4.38 14.33
N ASN A 121 -12.33 4.83 14.05
CA ASN A 121 -12.75 5.22 12.71
C ASN A 121 -12.04 6.50 12.25
N ALA A 122 -11.81 7.44 13.16
CA ALA A 122 -11.07 8.66 12.88
C ALA A 122 -9.65 8.37 12.41
N ILE A 123 -8.98 7.37 12.99
CA ILE A 123 -7.66 6.92 12.54
C ILE A 123 -7.79 6.15 11.22
N SER A 124 -8.66 5.12 11.16
CA SER A 124 -8.81 4.25 9.99
C SER A 124 -9.12 5.03 8.71
N SER A 125 -9.93 6.10 8.81
CA SER A 125 -10.28 6.95 7.66
C SER A 125 -9.10 7.80 7.13
N ARG A 126 -7.98 7.84 7.84
CA ARG A 126 -6.77 8.61 7.46
C ARG A 126 -5.58 7.73 7.11
N LEU A 127 -5.75 6.42 7.17
CA LEU A 127 -4.73 5.48 6.69
C LEU A 127 -4.65 5.52 5.16
N TYR A 128 -3.50 5.16 4.61
CA TYR A 128 -3.30 5.09 3.16
C TYR A 128 -4.26 4.09 2.49
N THR A 129 -4.71 3.09 3.25
CA THR A 129 -5.64 2.04 2.82
C THR A 129 -7.09 2.32 3.19
N SER A 130 -7.46 3.54 3.58
CA SER A 130 -8.79 3.91 4.08
C SER A 130 -9.96 3.59 3.13
N SER A 131 -9.67 3.40 1.84
CA SER A 131 -10.66 3.00 0.83
C SER A 131 -10.82 1.49 0.66
N LEU A 132 -10.06 0.68 1.40
CA LEU A 132 -10.02 -0.77 1.34
C LEU A 132 -10.59 -1.38 2.62
N PRO A 133 -11.16 -2.58 2.57
CA PRO A 133 -11.46 -3.35 3.78
C PRO A 133 -10.17 -3.80 4.45
N ASP A 134 -10.24 -4.03 5.76
CA ASP A 134 -9.15 -4.70 6.46
C ASP A 134 -8.97 -6.13 5.93
N PRO A 135 -7.74 -6.66 5.86
CA PRO A 135 -7.49 -7.99 5.31
C PRO A 135 -7.94 -9.09 6.28
N ASP A 136 -8.61 -10.11 5.75
CA ASP A 136 -8.98 -11.30 6.52
C ASP A 136 -7.78 -12.23 6.74
N LEU A 137 -6.83 -12.27 5.78
CA LEU A 137 -5.71 -13.18 5.77
C LEU A 137 -4.41 -12.47 5.37
N VAL A 138 -3.36 -12.71 6.15
CA VAL A 138 -1.98 -12.32 5.83
C VAL A 138 -1.16 -13.56 5.54
N ILE A 139 -0.60 -13.62 4.33
CA ILE A 139 0.30 -14.70 3.93
C ILE A 139 1.73 -14.15 3.87
N ARG A 140 2.66 -14.82 4.54
CA ARG A 140 4.08 -14.54 4.40
C ARG A 140 4.82 -15.79 3.99
N THR A 141 5.55 -15.66 2.89
CA THR A 141 6.43 -16.68 2.32
C THR A 141 7.86 -16.57 2.87
N SER A 142 8.76 -17.45 2.42
CA SER A 142 10.21 -17.44 2.76
C SER A 142 10.58 -17.80 4.21
N GLY A 143 9.73 -18.52 4.95
CA GLY A 143 10.05 -19.04 6.29
C GLY A 143 10.18 -17.99 7.40
N GLU A 144 9.76 -16.76 7.13
CA GLU A 144 9.84 -15.66 8.10
C GLU A 144 8.50 -15.48 8.82
N GLU A 145 8.51 -15.50 10.16
CA GLU A 145 7.31 -15.42 11.01
C GLU A 145 7.11 -14.03 11.65
N ARG A 146 7.46 -12.97 10.94
CA ARG A 146 7.28 -11.59 11.39
C ARG A 146 6.53 -10.76 10.35
N ILE A 147 5.81 -9.72 10.77
CA ILE A 147 5.02 -8.84 9.89
C ILE A 147 5.82 -7.67 9.29
N SER A 148 7.02 -7.40 9.79
CA SER A 148 7.97 -6.40 9.25
C SER A 148 7.34 -5.04 8.96
N ASN A 149 6.59 -4.49 9.92
CA ASN A 149 5.94 -3.17 9.79
C ASN A 149 4.87 -3.08 8.67
N PHE A 150 4.29 -4.24 8.27
CA PHE A 150 3.26 -4.30 7.24
C PHE A 150 1.87 -4.18 7.84
N LEU A 151 1.05 -3.23 7.37
CA LEU A 151 -0.38 -3.04 7.68
C LEU A 151 -0.75 -3.15 9.18
N LEU A 152 0.08 -2.57 10.08
CA LEU A 152 -0.01 -2.78 11.54
C LEU A 152 -1.40 -2.53 12.13
N TRP A 153 -2.11 -1.53 11.63
CA TRP A 153 -3.45 -1.18 12.10
C TRP A 153 -4.50 -2.15 11.54
N GLN A 154 -4.41 -2.42 10.26
CA GLN A 154 -5.42 -3.16 9.49
C GLN A 154 -5.46 -4.65 9.81
N ILE A 155 -4.32 -5.24 10.20
CA ILE A 155 -4.19 -6.69 10.46
C ILE A 155 -4.55 -7.10 11.89
N ALA A 156 -5.14 -6.20 12.67
CA ALA A 156 -5.45 -6.44 14.09
C ALA A 156 -6.34 -7.69 14.33
N TYR A 157 -7.15 -8.06 13.35
CA TYR A 157 -8.06 -9.22 13.39
C TYR A 157 -7.82 -10.22 12.26
N SER A 158 -6.73 -10.07 11.49
CA SER A 158 -6.40 -10.97 10.39
C SER A 158 -5.93 -12.33 10.90
N GLU A 159 -6.19 -13.36 10.12
CA GLU A 159 -5.50 -14.65 10.27
C GLU A 159 -4.13 -14.59 9.61
N PHE A 160 -3.17 -15.38 10.12
CA PHE A 160 -1.80 -15.42 9.61
C PHE A 160 -1.46 -16.80 9.09
N TYR A 161 -0.88 -16.85 7.91
CA TYR A 161 -0.32 -18.05 7.32
C TYR A 161 1.14 -17.82 6.93
N PHE A 162 2.04 -18.51 7.62
CA PHE A 162 3.48 -18.49 7.35
C PHE A 162 3.88 -19.77 6.63
N THR A 163 4.73 -19.67 5.61
CA THR A 163 5.17 -20.81 4.80
C THR A 163 6.60 -20.63 4.33
N ASP A 164 7.30 -21.75 4.15
CA ASP A 164 8.70 -21.80 3.68
C ASP A 164 8.81 -21.64 2.13
N VAL A 165 7.70 -21.61 1.44
CA VAL A 165 7.67 -21.50 -0.03
C VAL A 165 8.01 -20.08 -0.46
#